data_d696c246e4b7b0df33b8da2c7e106b3b
#
_entry.id   d696c246e4b7b0df33b8da2c7e106b3b
#
_cell.length_a   1.000
_cell.length_b   1.000
_cell.length_c   1.000
_cell.angle_alpha   90.00
_cell.angle_beta   90.00
_cell.angle_gamma   90.00
#
_symmetry.space_group_name_H-M   'P 1'
#
loop_
_entity.id
_entity.type
_entity.pdbx_description
1 polymer ?
#
loop_
_entity_poly.entity_id
_entity_poly.type
_entity_poly.pdbx_seq_one_letter_code
_entity_poly.pdbx_strand_id
1 'polypeptide(L)'
;MFSVVYADDILTKVFLFAGYVFSVCLIGYFQTWLADKFGDDTAKRLGWFTLNPFVHVRLMGVIFLMLLRVAWTRPVPYDTRMVTGSWRPIKRFLIATSGLLCAIALAVGSGVTMFLLNGSMAPSIGSSVRQVAHLFPGSSAFVVMAVVALSTLFTVNLSLAFFSAIFAAVNPIVVWLLKRYPHWSVQSE
;
A
#
# COMPACT_ATOMS: atom_id res chain seq x y z
N MET A 1 -1.58 23.73 -26.64
CA MET A 1 -1.07 22.34 -26.60
C MET A 1 -0.33 22.05 -25.27
N PHE A 2 0.58 22.88 -24.80
CA PHE A 2 1.29 22.68 -23.51
C PHE A 2 0.37 22.63 -22.30
N SER A 3 -0.62 23.52 -22.18
CA SER A 3 -1.54 23.59 -21.04
C SER A 3 -2.34 22.30 -20.80
N VAL A 4 -2.74 21.62 -21.86
CA VAL A 4 -3.53 20.37 -21.77
C VAL A 4 -2.66 19.20 -21.29
N VAL A 5 -1.37 19.16 -21.69
CA VAL A 5 -0.43 18.12 -21.24
C VAL A 5 -0.17 18.23 -19.74
N TYR A 6 0.01 19.46 -19.22
CA TYR A 6 0.21 19.70 -17.79
C TYR A 6 -1.03 19.33 -16.96
N ALA A 7 -2.22 19.66 -17.44
CA ALA A 7 -3.46 19.33 -16.74
C ALA A 7 -3.65 17.82 -16.58
N ASP A 8 -3.37 17.03 -17.62
CA ASP A 8 -3.47 15.56 -17.57
C ASP A 8 -2.47 14.94 -16.59
N ASP A 9 -1.25 15.49 -16.53
CA ASP A 9 -0.22 15.00 -15.61
C ASP A 9 -0.56 15.34 -14.16
N ILE A 10 -1.07 16.54 -13.90
CA ILE A 10 -1.52 16.96 -12.57
C ILE A 10 -2.69 16.09 -12.11
N LEU A 11 -3.69 15.86 -12.94
CA LEU A 11 -4.86 15.07 -12.60
C LEU A 11 -4.47 13.60 -12.29
N THR A 12 -3.58 13.03 -13.09
CA THR A 12 -3.04 11.68 -12.86
C THR A 12 -2.31 11.61 -11.51
N LYS A 13 -1.51 12.63 -11.16
CA LYS A 13 -0.81 12.71 -9.88
C LYS A 13 -1.78 12.86 -8.69
N VAL A 14 -2.87 13.60 -8.87
CA VAL A 14 -3.92 13.72 -7.85
C VAL A 14 -4.58 12.36 -7.59
N PHE A 15 -4.95 11.61 -8.62
CA PHE A 15 -5.51 10.26 -8.46
C PHE A 15 -4.49 9.29 -7.83
N LEU A 16 -3.23 9.38 -8.23
CA LEU A 16 -2.16 8.56 -7.67
C LEU A 16 -1.98 8.83 -6.16
N PHE A 17 -1.98 10.11 -5.76
CA PHE A 17 -1.88 10.51 -4.36
C PHE A 17 -3.11 10.07 -3.55
N ALA A 18 -4.32 10.29 -4.08
CA ALA A 18 -5.56 9.88 -3.43
C ALA A 18 -5.62 8.36 -3.24
N GLY A 19 -5.26 7.60 -4.27
CA GLY A 19 -5.17 6.13 -4.21
C GLY A 19 -4.13 5.65 -3.20
N TYR A 20 -2.99 6.32 -3.11
CA TYR A 20 -1.96 6.04 -2.10
C TYR A 20 -2.47 6.28 -0.68
N VAL A 21 -3.04 7.46 -0.41
CA VAL A 21 -3.58 7.79 0.93
C VAL A 21 -4.66 6.79 1.33
N PHE A 22 -5.60 6.47 0.44
CA PHE A 22 -6.64 5.48 0.68
C PHE A 22 -6.04 4.10 1.01
N SER A 23 -5.11 3.62 0.20
CA SER A 23 -4.49 2.30 0.38
C SER A 23 -3.70 2.19 1.69
N VAL A 24 -2.85 3.17 2.01
CA VAL A 24 -2.03 3.10 3.24
C VAL A 24 -2.87 3.19 4.51
N CYS A 25 -3.98 3.95 4.49
CA CYS A 25 -4.92 4.02 5.61
C CYS A 25 -5.63 2.67 5.82
N LEU A 26 -6.14 2.05 4.75
CA LEU A 26 -6.79 0.74 4.84
C LEU A 26 -5.82 -0.35 5.30
N ILE A 27 -4.63 -0.39 4.72
CA ILE A 27 -3.61 -1.38 5.07
C ILE A 27 -3.21 -1.23 6.54
N GLY A 28 -2.91 -0.01 7.00
CA GLY A 28 -2.51 0.25 8.39
C GLY A 28 -3.63 -0.05 9.39
N TYR A 29 -4.86 0.34 9.07
CA TYR A 29 -6.04 0.00 9.87
C TYR A 29 -6.24 -1.51 9.98
N PHE A 30 -6.19 -2.23 8.85
CA PHE A 30 -6.36 -3.69 8.81
C PHE A 30 -5.26 -4.42 9.58
N GLN A 31 -4.00 -4.00 9.45
CA GLN A 31 -2.89 -4.58 10.22
C GLN A 31 -3.09 -4.39 11.73
N THR A 32 -3.47 -3.18 12.15
CA THR A 32 -3.74 -2.88 13.57
C THR A 32 -4.93 -3.70 14.10
N TRP A 33 -6.01 -3.80 13.30
CA TRP A 33 -7.17 -4.62 13.65
C TRP A 33 -6.81 -6.09 13.82
N LEU A 34 -6.01 -6.64 12.90
CA LEU A 34 -5.60 -8.04 12.95
C LEU A 34 -4.68 -8.33 14.15
N ALA A 35 -3.75 -7.42 14.47
CA ALA A 35 -2.89 -7.51 15.64
C ALA A 35 -3.70 -7.53 16.94
N ASP A 36 -4.65 -6.60 17.09
CA ASP A 36 -5.56 -6.50 18.24
C ASP A 36 -6.39 -7.80 18.41
N LYS A 37 -6.90 -8.36 17.31
CA LYS A 37 -7.63 -9.64 17.31
C LYS A 37 -6.78 -10.84 17.77
N PHE A 38 -5.49 -10.80 17.56
CA PHE A 38 -4.55 -11.84 17.97
C PHE A 38 -3.90 -11.59 19.33
N GLY A 39 -4.35 -10.54 20.04
CA GLY A 39 -3.96 -10.22 21.40
C GLY A 39 -2.83 -9.18 21.50
N ASP A 40 -2.38 -8.62 20.40
CA ASP A 40 -1.40 -7.52 20.41
C ASP A 40 -2.10 -6.17 20.17
N ASP A 41 -2.35 -5.45 21.26
CA ASP A 41 -2.97 -4.13 21.24
C ASP A 41 -1.95 -2.97 21.16
N THR A 42 -0.67 -3.27 20.91
CA THR A 42 0.41 -2.27 20.87
C THR A 42 0.13 -1.14 19.88
N ALA A 43 -0.17 -1.47 18.63
CA ALA A 43 -0.48 -0.48 17.61
C ALA A 43 -1.76 0.31 17.95
N LYS A 44 -2.76 -0.35 18.52
CA LYS A 44 -4.01 0.30 18.93
C LYS A 44 -3.77 1.33 20.04
N ARG A 45 -2.99 0.99 21.05
CA ARG A 45 -2.61 1.91 22.15
C ARG A 45 -1.79 3.10 21.65
N LEU A 46 -1.01 2.92 20.59
CA LEU A 46 -0.24 3.98 19.93
C LEU A 46 -1.07 4.82 18.94
N GLY A 47 -2.40 4.62 18.88
CA GLY A 47 -3.30 5.41 18.04
C GLY A 47 -3.31 5.03 16.56
N TRP A 48 -2.83 3.83 16.20
CA TRP A 48 -2.82 3.36 14.80
C TRP A 48 -4.18 2.80 14.35
N PHE A 49 -5.10 2.55 15.27
CA PHE A 49 -6.44 2.05 14.94
C PHE A 49 -7.35 3.19 14.47
N THR A 50 -6.96 3.81 13.37
CA THR A 50 -7.63 4.97 12.78
C THR A 50 -7.44 4.99 11.27
N LEU A 51 -8.37 5.64 10.55
CA LEU A 51 -8.23 5.94 9.13
C LEU A 51 -7.62 7.34 8.89
N ASN A 52 -7.10 7.99 9.92
CA ASN A 52 -6.43 9.27 9.79
C ASN A 52 -5.14 9.13 8.96
N PRO A 53 -5.05 9.79 7.78
CA PRO A 53 -3.90 9.65 6.89
C PRO A 53 -2.58 10.11 7.52
N PHE A 54 -2.59 11.07 8.42
CA PHE A 54 -1.37 11.57 9.08
C PHE A 54 -0.64 10.53 9.93
N VAL A 55 -1.34 9.49 10.38
CA VAL A 55 -0.74 8.36 11.10
C VAL A 55 -0.02 7.40 10.16
N HIS A 56 -0.59 7.15 8.98
CA HIS A 56 -0.15 6.10 8.05
C HIS A 56 0.74 6.62 6.93
N VAL A 57 0.54 7.86 6.48
CA VAL A 57 1.31 8.46 5.40
C VAL A 57 2.72 8.82 5.88
N ARG A 58 3.73 8.51 5.06
CA ARG A 58 5.12 8.89 5.28
C ARG A 58 5.56 9.87 4.19
N LEU A 59 6.18 10.99 4.57
CA LEU A 59 6.64 12.00 3.62
C LEU A 59 7.55 11.40 2.53
N MET A 60 8.50 10.53 2.91
CA MET A 60 9.35 9.82 1.95
C MET A 60 8.55 8.94 0.99
N GLY A 61 7.47 8.31 1.47
CA GLY A 61 6.56 7.53 0.63
C GLY A 61 5.86 8.39 -0.41
N VAL A 62 5.44 9.60 -0.04
CA VAL A 62 4.85 10.58 -0.98
C VAL A 62 5.86 11.05 -2.01
N ILE A 63 7.10 11.37 -1.59
CA ILE A 63 8.17 11.80 -2.50
C ILE A 63 8.47 10.71 -3.53
N PHE A 64 8.66 9.46 -3.09
CA PHE A 64 8.92 8.33 -3.99
C PHE A 64 7.74 8.05 -4.92
N LEU A 65 6.51 8.20 -4.42
CA LEU A 65 5.32 8.06 -5.24
C LEU A 65 5.27 9.09 -6.37
N MET A 66 5.58 10.36 -6.06
CA MET A 66 5.52 11.45 -7.03
C MET A 66 6.66 11.39 -8.07
N LEU A 67 7.86 10.99 -7.66
CA LEU A 67 9.05 10.94 -8.52
C LEU A 67 9.16 9.62 -9.28
N LEU A 68 8.95 8.49 -8.62
CA LEU A 68 9.24 7.15 -9.12
C LEU A 68 7.98 6.30 -9.33
N ARG A 69 6.78 6.81 -8.97
CA ARG A 69 5.52 6.05 -8.92
C ARG A 69 5.60 4.80 -8.02
N VAL A 70 6.46 4.87 -7.02
CA VAL A 70 6.69 3.81 -6.05
C VAL A 70 6.06 4.19 -4.72
N ALA A 71 5.12 3.40 -4.26
CA ALA A 71 4.45 3.61 -2.98
C ALA A 71 5.21 2.93 -1.84
N TRP A 72 5.37 3.63 -0.72
CA TRP A 72 5.98 3.11 0.49
C TRP A 72 5.13 3.45 1.71
N THR A 73 4.84 2.43 2.55
CA THR A 73 4.09 2.62 3.80
C THR A 73 5.00 2.79 5.00
N ARG A 74 4.42 3.33 6.07
CA ARG A 74 5.00 3.29 7.40
C ARG A 74 4.69 1.91 8.02
N PRO A 75 5.68 1.15 8.53
CA PRO A 75 5.43 -0.13 9.18
C PRO A 75 4.61 0.08 10.47
N VAL A 76 3.57 -0.72 10.65
CA VAL A 76 2.75 -0.72 11.86
C VAL A 76 3.55 -1.38 12.99
N PRO A 77 3.69 -0.74 14.17
CA PRO A 77 4.38 -1.34 15.30
C PRO A 77 3.57 -2.51 15.88
N TYR A 78 4.22 -3.63 16.17
CA TYR A 78 3.60 -4.77 16.84
C TYR A 78 4.60 -5.47 17.76
N ASP A 79 4.09 -6.04 18.89
CA ASP A 79 4.91 -6.82 19.81
C ASP A 79 4.53 -8.30 19.75
N THR A 80 5.45 -9.10 19.20
CA THR A 80 5.27 -10.55 19.08
C THR A 80 5.08 -11.27 20.42
N ARG A 81 5.46 -10.66 21.55
CA ARG A 81 5.33 -11.23 22.90
C ARG A 81 3.87 -11.19 23.38
N MET A 82 3.12 -10.20 22.93
CA MET A 82 1.71 -9.99 23.29
C MET A 82 0.77 -10.97 22.60
N VAL A 83 1.18 -11.58 21.49
CA VAL A 83 0.35 -12.55 20.75
C VAL A 83 0.06 -13.77 21.60
N THR A 84 -1.22 -14.00 21.92
CA THR A 84 -1.70 -15.03 22.85
C THR A 84 -2.45 -16.18 22.17
N GLY A 85 -2.66 -17.27 22.93
CA GLY A 85 -3.47 -18.43 22.51
C GLY A 85 -2.71 -19.44 21.66
N SER A 86 -3.46 -20.39 21.11
CA SER A 86 -2.92 -21.46 20.23
C SER A 86 -2.44 -20.87 18.91
N TRP A 87 -1.48 -21.55 18.23
CA TRP A 87 -0.98 -21.17 16.91
C TRP A 87 -0.22 -19.84 16.84
N ARG A 88 0.45 -19.45 17.95
CA ARG A 88 1.24 -18.21 18.03
C ARG A 88 2.15 -17.95 16.82
N PRO A 89 2.93 -18.90 16.30
CA PRO A 89 3.81 -18.64 15.15
C PRO A 89 3.03 -18.27 13.89
N ILE A 90 1.88 -18.90 13.65
CA ILE A 90 1.02 -18.58 12.49
C ILE A 90 0.40 -17.19 12.67
N LYS A 91 -0.11 -16.85 13.87
CA LYS A 91 -0.66 -15.53 14.15
C LYS A 91 0.38 -14.42 13.92
N ARG A 92 1.62 -14.61 14.42
CA ARG A 92 2.73 -13.67 14.18
C ARG A 92 3.05 -13.51 12.70
N PHE A 93 3.10 -14.62 11.96
CA PHE A 93 3.29 -14.59 10.52
C PHE A 93 2.16 -13.83 9.82
N LEU A 94 0.90 -14.08 10.18
CA LEU A 94 -0.25 -13.36 9.62
C LEU A 94 -0.21 -11.87 9.92
N ILE A 95 0.15 -11.45 11.13
CA ILE A 95 0.33 -10.02 11.46
C ILE A 95 1.44 -9.42 10.57
N ALA A 96 2.60 -10.07 10.49
CA ALA A 96 3.73 -9.58 9.72
C ALA A 96 3.43 -9.44 8.21
N THR A 97 2.61 -10.35 7.66
CA THR A 97 2.26 -10.39 6.22
C THR A 97 0.92 -9.74 5.91
N SER A 98 0.15 -9.29 6.90
CA SER A 98 -1.20 -8.74 6.70
C SER A 98 -1.23 -7.52 5.78
N GLY A 99 -0.20 -6.66 5.83
CA GLY A 99 -0.07 -5.53 4.91
C GLY A 99 0.11 -5.96 3.46
N LEU A 100 0.92 -6.98 3.22
CA LEU A 100 1.10 -7.59 1.90
C LEU A 100 -0.22 -8.18 1.39
N LEU A 101 -0.91 -8.97 2.22
CA LEU A 101 -2.18 -9.59 1.86
C LEU A 101 -3.26 -8.55 1.54
N CYS A 102 -3.35 -7.49 2.35
CA CYS A 102 -4.29 -6.40 2.11
C CYS A 102 -3.96 -5.64 0.81
N ALA A 103 -2.69 -5.34 0.54
CA ALA A 103 -2.26 -4.68 -0.70
C ALA A 103 -2.57 -5.55 -1.93
N ILE A 104 -2.33 -6.85 -1.87
CA ILE A 104 -2.69 -7.79 -2.94
C ILE A 104 -4.22 -7.81 -3.14
N ALA A 105 -4.99 -7.89 -2.07
CA ALA A 105 -6.46 -7.89 -2.18
C ALA A 105 -6.99 -6.61 -2.83
N LEU A 106 -6.44 -5.43 -2.48
CA LEU A 106 -6.79 -4.15 -3.10
C LEU A 106 -6.34 -4.09 -4.57
N ALA A 107 -5.17 -4.60 -4.90
CA ALA A 107 -4.70 -4.66 -6.29
C ALA A 107 -5.60 -5.58 -7.13
N VAL A 108 -5.87 -6.79 -6.66
CA VAL A 108 -6.76 -7.73 -7.36
C VAL A 108 -8.17 -7.14 -7.49
N GLY A 109 -8.72 -6.59 -6.41
CA GLY A 109 -10.06 -5.96 -6.43
C GLY A 109 -10.17 -4.84 -7.45
N SER A 110 -9.19 -3.91 -7.49
CA SER A 110 -9.16 -2.82 -8.47
C SER A 110 -8.97 -3.33 -9.90
N GLY A 111 -8.11 -4.34 -10.10
CA GLY A 111 -7.90 -4.96 -11.42
C GLY A 111 -9.13 -5.68 -11.94
N VAL A 112 -9.80 -6.47 -11.09
CA VAL A 112 -11.05 -7.16 -11.45
C VAL A 112 -12.14 -6.15 -11.77
N THR A 113 -12.32 -5.11 -10.95
CA THR A 113 -13.32 -4.07 -11.20
C THR A 113 -13.05 -3.37 -12.53
N MET A 114 -11.78 -3.06 -12.83
CA MET A 114 -11.39 -2.46 -14.10
C MET A 114 -11.71 -3.40 -15.28
N PHE A 115 -11.42 -4.69 -15.15
CA PHE A 115 -11.74 -5.69 -16.17
C PHE A 115 -13.24 -5.81 -16.41
N LEU A 116 -14.04 -5.82 -15.36
CA LEU A 116 -15.51 -5.89 -15.48
C LEU A 116 -16.12 -4.65 -16.14
N LEU A 117 -15.51 -3.47 -15.91
CA LEU A 117 -15.99 -2.22 -16.52
C LEU A 117 -15.60 -2.08 -17.99
N ASN A 118 -14.45 -2.59 -18.40
CA ASN A 118 -13.86 -2.29 -19.72
C ASN A 118 -13.57 -3.55 -20.57
N GLY A 119 -13.72 -4.75 -20.02
CA GLY A 119 -13.32 -6.00 -20.68
C GLY A 119 -11.81 -6.15 -20.89
N SER A 120 -11.00 -5.27 -20.33
CA SER A 120 -9.54 -5.24 -20.54
C SER A 120 -8.80 -4.74 -19.29
N MET A 121 -7.62 -5.30 -19.03
CA MET A 121 -6.65 -4.78 -18.04
C MET A 121 -5.59 -3.87 -18.70
N ALA A 122 -5.75 -3.51 -19.98
CA ALA A 122 -4.73 -2.79 -20.74
C ALA A 122 -4.24 -1.46 -20.13
N PRO A 123 -5.08 -0.61 -19.49
CA PRO A 123 -4.60 0.60 -18.85
C PRO A 123 -4.10 0.37 -17.41
N SER A 124 -3.43 -0.75 -17.13
CA SER A 124 -3.21 -1.19 -15.75
C SER A 124 -2.03 -0.53 -15.03
N ILE A 125 -1.03 0.03 -15.70
CA ILE A 125 0.17 0.53 -15.03
C ILE A 125 0.43 1.98 -15.42
N GLY A 126 0.08 2.90 -14.49
CA GLY A 126 0.44 4.33 -14.62
C GLY A 126 -0.23 5.07 -15.78
N SER A 127 -1.42 4.61 -16.20
CA SER A 127 -2.17 5.22 -17.30
C SER A 127 -2.53 6.67 -17.00
N SER A 128 -2.19 7.58 -17.91
CA SER A 128 -2.66 8.96 -17.87
C SER A 128 -4.11 9.07 -18.34
N VAL A 129 -4.79 10.14 -17.94
CA VAL A 129 -6.15 10.42 -18.38
C VAL A 129 -6.26 10.43 -19.90
N ARG A 130 -5.29 11.02 -20.61
CA ARG A 130 -5.23 11.05 -22.07
C ARG A 130 -5.11 9.65 -22.68
N GLN A 131 -4.25 8.82 -22.12
CA GLN A 131 -4.05 7.45 -22.62
C GLN A 131 -5.33 6.63 -22.51
N VAL A 132 -6.03 6.74 -21.36
CA VAL A 132 -7.32 6.07 -21.16
C VAL A 132 -8.37 6.63 -22.13
N ALA A 133 -8.46 7.95 -22.31
CA ALA A 133 -9.39 8.57 -23.24
C ALA A 133 -9.17 8.12 -24.70
N HIS A 134 -7.92 7.90 -25.11
CA HIS A 134 -7.61 7.35 -26.44
C HIS A 134 -8.00 5.88 -26.61
N LEU A 135 -7.90 5.09 -25.54
CA LEU A 135 -8.29 3.67 -25.56
C LEU A 135 -9.81 3.47 -25.59
N PHE A 136 -10.58 4.45 -25.11
CA PHE A 136 -12.03 4.40 -25.00
C PHE A 136 -12.68 5.61 -25.68
N PRO A 137 -12.59 5.74 -27.03
CA PRO A 137 -13.17 6.85 -27.75
C PRO A 137 -14.71 6.80 -27.63
N GLY A 138 -15.31 7.95 -27.28
CA GLY A 138 -16.76 8.07 -27.08
C GLY A 138 -17.27 7.72 -25.68
N SER A 139 -16.40 7.30 -24.75
CA SER A 139 -16.77 7.08 -23.35
C SER A 139 -17.05 8.40 -22.64
N SER A 140 -17.98 8.37 -21.67
CA SER A 140 -18.23 9.53 -20.82
C SER A 140 -16.98 9.88 -19.96
N ALA A 141 -16.81 11.15 -19.63
CA ALA A 141 -15.73 11.60 -18.76
C ALA A 141 -15.70 10.83 -17.42
N PHE A 142 -16.87 10.44 -16.91
CA PHE A 142 -16.97 9.64 -15.69
C PHE A 142 -16.29 8.26 -15.82
N VAL A 143 -16.50 7.55 -16.94
CA VAL A 143 -15.88 6.25 -17.19
C VAL A 143 -14.35 6.40 -17.29
N VAL A 144 -13.87 7.41 -18.03
CA VAL A 144 -12.43 7.68 -18.13
C VAL A 144 -11.82 7.94 -16.75
N MET A 145 -12.45 8.78 -15.93
CA MET A 145 -11.97 9.07 -14.58
C MET A 145 -11.99 7.84 -13.66
N ALA A 146 -13.04 7.02 -13.73
CA ALA A 146 -13.13 5.78 -12.97
C ALA A 146 -12.01 4.80 -13.34
N VAL A 147 -11.73 4.63 -14.63
CA VAL A 147 -10.64 3.76 -15.11
C VAL A 147 -9.26 4.28 -14.67
N VAL A 148 -9.04 5.59 -14.74
CA VAL A 148 -7.78 6.20 -14.24
C VAL A 148 -7.64 5.98 -12.73
N ALA A 149 -8.69 6.20 -11.95
CA ALA A 149 -8.67 5.97 -10.50
C ALA A 149 -8.36 4.50 -10.15
N LEU A 150 -9.00 3.55 -10.85
CA LEU A 150 -8.76 2.12 -10.65
C LEU A 150 -7.35 1.70 -11.08
N SER A 151 -6.83 2.22 -12.20
CA SER A 151 -5.49 1.91 -12.67
C SER A 151 -4.40 2.48 -11.74
N THR A 152 -4.61 3.67 -11.19
CA THR A 152 -3.70 4.24 -10.19
C THR A 152 -3.77 3.47 -8.88
N LEU A 153 -4.95 3.06 -8.43
CA LEU A 153 -5.14 2.23 -7.24
C LEU A 153 -4.44 0.87 -7.40
N PHE A 154 -4.60 0.22 -8.56
CA PHE A 154 -3.91 -1.01 -8.91
C PHE A 154 -2.38 -0.86 -8.83
N THR A 155 -1.84 0.17 -9.49
CA THR A 155 -0.39 0.45 -9.54
C THR A 155 0.19 0.70 -8.14
N VAL A 156 -0.49 1.52 -7.34
CA VAL A 156 -0.09 1.81 -5.95
C VAL A 156 -0.05 0.54 -5.11
N ASN A 157 -1.11 -0.26 -5.15
CA ASN A 157 -1.17 -1.47 -4.32
C ASN A 157 -0.21 -2.56 -4.80
N LEU A 158 0.07 -2.66 -6.10
CA LEU A 158 1.10 -3.56 -6.61
C LEU A 158 2.49 -3.17 -6.09
N SER A 159 2.84 -1.87 -6.09
CA SER A 159 4.10 -1.40 -5.52
C SER A 159 4.17 -1.58 -4.00
N LEU A 160 3.09 -1.33 -3.26
CA LEU A 160 3.01 -1.59 -1.83
C LEU A 160 3.18 -3.07 -1.51
N ALA A 161 2.55 -3.97 -2.27
CA ALA A 161 2.72 -5.41 -2.13
C ALA A 161 4.16 -5.84 -2.37
N PHE A 162 4.81 -5.33 -3.42
CA PHE A 162 6.20 -5.61 -3.74
C PHE A 162 7.15 -5.22 -2.58
N PHE A 163 7.03 -3.99 -2.07
CA PHE A 163 7.86 -3.54 -0.95
C PHE A 163 7.55 -4.30 0.34
N SER A 164 6.29 -4.59 0.62
CA SER A 164 5.90 -5.40 1.79
C SER A 164 6.48 -6.81 1.71
N ALA A 165 6.53 -7.42 0.52
CA ALA A 165 7.16 -8.72 0.31
C ALA A 165 8.68 -8.67 0.56
N ILE A 166 9.37 -7.64 0.08
CA ILE A 166 10.80 -7.43 0.34
C ILE A 166 11.04 -7.31 1.86
N PHE A 167 10.27 -6.48 2.57
CA PHE A 167 10.40 -6.35 4.02
C PHE A 167 10.13 -7.65 4.77
N ALA A 168 9.11 -8.40 4.35
CA ALA A 168 8.82 -9.71 4.95
C ALA A 168 9.96 -10.72 4.74
N ALA A 169 10.64 -10.68 3.59
CA ALA A 169 11.78 -11.54 3.30
C ALA A 169 13.07 -11.11 4.01
N VAL A 170 13.31 -9.80 4.13
CA VAL A 170 14.55 -9.25 4.72
C VAL A 170 14.51 -9.28 6.24
N ASN A 171 13.36 -9.06 6.86
CA ASN A 171 13.24 -8.98 8.32
C ASN A 171 13.79 -10.22 9.06
N PRO A 172 13.49 -11.47 8.72
CA PRO A 172 14.06 -12.63 9.39
C PRO A 172 15.58 -12.73 9.21
N ILE A 173 16.12 -12.29 8.07
CA ILE A 173 17.55 -12.26 7.79
C ILE A 173 18.23 -11.26 8.70
N VAL A 174 17.69 -10.05 8.83
CA VAL A 174 18.20 -9.00 9.71
C VAL A 174 18.17 -9.45 11.17
N VAL A 175 17.06 -10.03 11.62
CA VAL A 175 16.95 -10.57 12.98
C VAL A 175 17.96 -11.69 13.24
N TRP A 176 18.19 -12.58 12.27
CA TRP A 176 19.19 -13.64 12.36
C TRP A 176 20.60 -13.06 12.44
N LEU A 177 20.95 -12.07 11.61
CA LEU A 177 22.24 -11.38 11.64
C LEU A 177 22.50 -10.69 12.97
N LEU A 178 21.52 -9.94 13.51
CA LEU A 178 21.64 -9.27 14.80
C LEU A 178 21.83 -10.26 15.97
N LYS A 179 21.21 -11.43 15.90
CA LYS A 179 21.43 -12.50 16.88
C LYS A 179 22.81 -13.15 16.74
N ARG A 180 23.32 -13.28 15.52
CA ARG A 180 24.62 -13.89 15.23
C ARG A 180 25.78 -12.96 15.58
N TYR A 181 25.58 -11.64 15.42
CA TYR A 181 26.60 -10.60 15.64
C TYR A 181 26.06 -9.51 16.60
N PRO A 182 25.95 -9.80 17.90
CA PRO A 182 25.34 -8.89 18.88
C PRO A 182 26.09 -7.56 19.05
N HIS A 183 27.37 -7.48 18.66
CA HIS A 183 28.16 -6.24 18.65
C HIS A 183 27.75 -5.23 17.55
N TRP A 184 26.88 -5.61 16.62
CA TRP A 184 26.31 -4.69 15.64
C TRP A 184 25.04 -4.00 16.15
N SER A 185 24.46 -4.46 17.24
CA SER A 185 23.43 -3.70 17.93
C SER A 185 24.08 -2.50 18.57
N VAL A 186 23.98 -1.33 17.93
CA VAL A 186 24.48 -0.06 18.45
C VAL A 186 23.89 0.12 19.85
N GLN A 187 24.77 0.22 20.84
CA GLN A 187 24.41 0.68 22.17
C GLN A 187 23.91 2.12 22.00
N SER A 188 22.60 2.29 21.99
CA SER A 188 21.99 3.59 22.21
C SER A 188 22.05 3.85 23.70
N GLU A 189 23.14 4.45 24.15
CA GLU A 189 23.15 5.25 25.37
C GLU A 189 22.35 6.52 25.17
#